data_3beb20fd4f79a42c59a478cbda6ad544
#
_entry.id   3beb20fd4f79a42c59a478cbda6ad544
#
_cell.length_a   1.000
_cell.length_b   1.000
_cell.length_c   1.000
_cell.angle_alpha   90.00
_cell.angle_beta   90.00
_cell.angle_gamma   90.00
#
_symmetry.space_group_name_H-M   'P 1'
#
loop_
_entity.id
_entity.type
_entity.pdbx_description
1 polymer ?
#
loop_
_entity_poly.entity_id
_entity_poly.type
_entity_poly.pdbx_seq_one_letter_code
_entity_poly.pdbx_strand_id
1 'polypeptide(L)'
;MAEERRRYVIEFRDIPTERQGIPELAVEERGGNFKEVELGFTEEMAMREARRCLSCRRCLGCALCLAECHTKAIDFEQADQDVELVVDSIILTPGAERSPSPIPKEFGYGKYPNVVTGTEFERILSDNGPYGGLVIRPYDGEIPRRIAFLECLDHQDGHSLSYAVKEALIAQKKVEDLEAHLFSSSSGVDELGKESKLSLRRAKVAGIKEIEGNKNVVIEFSEGGDGQTREEEFEMAVLSAGFDLPSDIEELNRKLGLEIKGRCFWETDDASLIETSKAGVLLAGYALID
;
A
#
# COMPACT_ATOMS: atom_id res chain seq x y z
N MET A 1 21.54 -4.17 27.06
CA MET A 1 21.54 -3.30 25.88
C MET A 1 20.10 -2.83 25.58
N ALA A 2 19.53 -2.08 26.52
CA ALA A 2 18.16 -1.51 26.42
C ALA A 2 18.18 0.02 26.47
N GLU A 3 19.28 0.66 26.09
CA GLU A 3 19.53 2.07 26.41
C GLU A 3 19.46 3.03 25.22
N GLU A 4 19.03 2.60 24.03
CA GLU A 4 19.17 3.43 22.83
C GLU A 4 17.89 3.67 22.01
N ARG A 5 16.72 3.53 22.60
CA ARG A 5 15.48 4.01 21.94
C ARG A 5 14.84 5.19 22.66
N ARG A 6 15.65 6.16 23.07
CA ARG A 6 15.09 7.47 23.39
C ARG A 6 14.56 8.09 22.10
N ARG A 7 13.24 8.11 21.96
CA ARG A 7 12.59 8.95 20.96
C ARG A 7 12.95 10.39 21.32
N TYR A 8 13.80 11.03 20.52
CA TYR A 8 14.11 12.43 20.70
C TYR A 8 12.84 13.22 20.40
N VAL A 9 12.28 13.88 21.39
CA VAL A 9 11.28 14.92 21.19
C VAL A 9 12.02 16.10 20.57
N ILE A 10 11.83 16.31 19.26
CA ILE A 10 12.41 17.48 18.58
C ILE A 10 11.48 18.65 18.88
N GLU A 11 11.96 19.62 19.67
CA GLU A 11 11.24 20.88 19.81
C GLU A 11 11.31 21.66 18.49
N PHE A 12 10.20 22.25 18.07
CA PHE A 12 10.14 23.02 16.80
C PHE A 12 11.21 24.11 16.71
N ARG A 13 11.59 24.69 17.83
CA ARG A 13 12.68 25.69 17.90
C ARG A 13 14.05 25.13 17.47
N ASP A 14 14.23 23.81 17.51
CA ASP A 14 15.48 23.13 17.15
C ASP A 14 15.56 22.79 15.66
N ILE A 15 14.45 22.99 14.93
CA ILE A 15 14.38 22.78 13.49
C ILE A 15 14.84 24.05 12.79
N PRO A 16 15.89 23.99 11.95
CA PRO A 16 16.30 25.16 11.17
C PRO A 16 15.17 25.65 10.27
N THR A 17 14.79 26.90 10.36
CA THR A 17 13.70 27.48 9.54
C THR A 17 14.21 28.01 8.20
N GLU A 18 15.46 28.46 8.16
CA GLU A 18 16.07 29.03 6.97
C GLU A 18 16.55 27.94 6.02
N ARG A 19 16.20 28.10 4.74
CA ARG A 19 16.67 27.22 3.67
C ARG A 19 18.19 27.42 3.48
N GLN A 20 18.91 26.32 3.25
CA GLN A 20 20.33 26.38 2.92
C GLN A 20 20.51 26.92 1.50
N GLY A 21 21.30 28.01 1.35
CA GLY A 21 21.65 28.53 0.02
C GLY A 21 22.60 27.56 -0.70
N ILE A 22 22.41 27.39 -2.00
CA ILE A 22 23.34 26.64 -2.83
C ILE A 22 24.57 27.52 -3.12
N PRO A 23 25.79 27.04 -2.81
CA PRO A 23 27.00 27.79 -3.16
C PRO A 23 27.15 27.90 -4.68
N GLU A 24 27.56 29.10 -5.13
CA GLU A 24 27.84 29.33 -6.54
C GLU A 24 29.31 29.72 -6.72
N LEU A 25 29.84 29.45 -7.91
CA LEU A 25 31.15 30.02 -8.31
C LEU A 25 31.15 31.52 -8.22
N ALA A 26 32.27 32.13 -7.78
CA ALA A 26 32.44 33.57 -7.79
C ALA A 26 32.27 34.13 -9.21
N VAL A 27 31.72 35.32 -9.34
CA VAL A 27 31.39 35.91 -10.65
C VAL A 27 32.65 36.01 -11.53
N GLU A 28 33.79 36.28 -10.94
CA GLU A 28 35.09 36.37 -11.59
C GLU A 28 35.57 35.04 -12.17
N GLU A 29 35.11 33.92 -11.60
CA GLU A 29 35.49 32.58 -12.03
C GLU A 29 34.54 31.98 -13.08
N ARG A 30 33.41 32.63 -13.36
CA ARG A 30 32.41 32.15 -14.34
C ARG A 30 32.81 32.41 -15.78
N GLY A 31 33.70 33.36 -16.02
CA GLY A 31 34.13 33.76 -17.36
C GLY A 31 35.16 32.82 -17.98
N GLY A 32 35.01 32.50 -19.27
CA GLY A 32 36.01 31.77 -20.05
C GLY A 32 36.15 30.28 -19.79
N ASN A 33 35.21 29.67 -19.09
CA ASN A 33 35.18 28.23 -18.85
C ASN A 33 33.73 27.70 -18.81
N PHE A 34 33.58 26.36 -18.80
CA PHE A 34 32.29 25.64 -18.71
C PHE A 34 32.15 24.89 -17.38
N LYS A 35 32.73 25.40 -16.30
CA LYS A 35 32.54 24.84 -14.97
C LYS A 35 31.10 25.04 -14.53
N GLU A 36 30.60 24.07 -13.75
CA GLU A 36 29.30 24.16 -13.13
C GLU A 36 29.26 25.37 -12.17
N VAL A 37 28.25 26.22 -12.35
CA VAL A 37 28.13 27.46 -11.55
C VAL A 37 27.55 27.18 -10.18
N GLU A 38 26.52 26.31 -10.08
CA GLU A 38 25.96 25.84 -8.83
C GLU A 38 26.78 24.66 -8.31
N LEU A 39 27.47 24.83 -7.18
CA LEU A 39 28.43 23.85 -6.69
C LEU A 39 27.81 22.71 -5.86
N GLY A 40 26.49 22.77 -5.66
CA GLY A 40 25.79 21.83 -4.77
C GLY A 40 26.06 22.08 -3.29
N PHE A 41 25.56 21.21 -2.42
CA PHE A 41 25.79 21.31 -0.99
C PHE A 41 27.07 20.59 -0.56
N THR A 42 27.78 21.18 0.39
CA THR A 42 28.75 20.42 1.19
C THR A 42 28.03 19.43 2.09
N GLU A 43 28.73 18.45 2.65
CA GLU A 43 28.16 17.48 3.59
C GLU A 43 27.45 18.19 4.77
N GLU A 44 28.06 19.20 5.36
CA GLU A 44 27.47 19.96 6.46
C GLU A 44 26.20 20.70 6.04
N MET A 45 26.19 21.29 4.86
CA MET A 45 25.04 21.99 4.30
C MET A 45 23.90 21.01 4.00
N ALA A 46 24.20 19.85 3.43
CA ALA A 46 23.24 18.80 3.18
C ALA A 46 22.63 18.26 4.48
N MET A 47 23.44 18.04 5.50
CA MET A 47 22.97 17.62 6.82
C MET A 47 22.06 18.68 7.49
N ARG A 48 22.42 19.95 7.34
CA ARG A 48 21.61 21.06 7.88
C ARG A 48 20.27 21.17 7.16
N GLU A 49 20.25 21.08 5.82
CA GLU A 49 19.02 21.10 5.04
C GLU A 49 18.15 19.85 5.34
N ALA A 50 18.76 18.69 5.52
CA ALA A 50 18.05 17.47 5.92
C ALA A 50 17.35 17.61 7.28
N ARG A 51 17.91 18.36 8.22
CA ARG A 51 17.27 18.63 9.53
C ARG A 51 16.00 19.47 9.41
N ARG A 52 15.80 20.20 8.31
CA ARG A 52 14.56 20.93 8.02
C ARG A 52 13.43 20.02 7.55
N CYS A 53 13.75 18.79 7.17
CA CYS A 53 12.77 17.84 6.70
C CYS A 53 11.78 17.47 7.80
N LEU A 54 10.51 17.83 7.65
CA LEU A 54 9.44 17.48 8.59
C LEU A 54 8.99 16.03 8.46
N SER A 55 9.57 15.28 7.51
CA SER A 55 9.26 13.85 7.30
C SER A 55 7.75 13.55 7.38
N CYS A 56 6.94 14.30 6.66
CA CYS A 56 5.49 14.44 6.81
C CYS A 56 4.67 13.14 6.86
N ARG A 57 5.31 11.99 6.71
CA ARG A 57 4.70 10.65 6.80
C ARG A 57 5.17 9.84 8.01
N ARG A 58 6.03 10.40 8.86
CA ARG A 58 6.58 9.71 10.04
C ARG A 58 6.47 10.59 11.27
N CYS A 59 6.34 9.97 12.43
CA CYS A 59 6.38 10.71 13.70
C CYS A 59 7.77 11.32 13.91
N LEU A 60 7.80 12.66 14.04
CA LEU A 60 9.01 13.43 14.33
C LEU A 60 9.23 13.66 15.82
N GLY A 61 8.30 13.23 16.68
CA GLY A 61 8.34 13.55 18.09
C GLY A 61 8.08 15.03 18.39
N CYS A 62 7.36 15.76 17.52
CA CYS A 62 7.07 17.19 17.72
C CYS A 62 6.09 17.49 18.86
N ALA A 63 5.51 16.46 19.48
CA ALA A 63 4.60 16.53 20.62
C ALA A 63 3.28 17.32 20.38
N LEU A 64 2.94 17.71 19.15
CA LEU A 64 1.64 18.35 18.86
C LEU A 64 0.47 17.45 19.23
N CYS A 65 0.54 16.16 18.91
CA CYS A 65 -0.49 15.20 19.29
C CYS A 65 -0.64 15.09 20.82
N LEU A 66 0.45 15.23 21.59
CA LEU A 66 0.41 15.25 23.04
C LEU A 66 -0.32 16.51 23.56
N ALA A 67 -0.02 17.68 22.95
CA ALA A 67 -0.64 18.95 23.34
C ALA A 67 -2.16 18.97 23.03
N GLU A 68 -2.55 18.37 21.89
CA GLU A 68 -3.95 18.30 21.44
C GLU A 68 -4.74 17.13 22.04
N CYS A 69 -4.10 16.23 22.78
CA CYS A 69 -4.77 15.07 23.35
C CYS A 69 -5.52 15.45 24.63
N HIS A 70 -6.80 15.78 24.54
CA HIS A 70 -7.65 16.16 25.67
C HIS A 70 -7.76 15.04 26.73
N THR A 71 -7.71 13.78 26.31
CA THR A 71 -7.77 12.60 27.19
C THR A 71 -6.44 12.29 27.86
N LYS A 72 -5.35 12.96 27.47
CA LYS A 72 -3.98 12.73 27.95
C LYS A 72 -3.54 11.26 27.82
N ALA A 73 -3.99 10.58 26.74
CA ALA A 73 -3.73 9.17 26.50
C ALA A 73 -2.38 8.89 25.82
N ILE A 74 -1.60 9.94 25.52
CA ILE A 74 -0.31 9.79 24.84
C ILE A 74 0.80 9.94 25.87
N ASP A 75 1.61 8.89 26.01
CA ASP A 75 2.79 8.86 26.84
C ASP A 75 4.01 8.47 25.98
N PHE A 76 4.93 9.40 25.78
CA PHE A 76 6.17 9.14 25.04
C PHE A 76 7.27 8.51 25.91
N GLU A 77 7.10 8.48 27.21
CA GLU A 77 8.04 7.87 28.17
C GLU A 77 7.69 6.40 28.45
N GLN A 78 6.61 5.91 27.86
CA GLN A 78 6.19 4.52 28.06
C GLN A 78 7.27 3.57 27.54
N ALA A 79 7.72 2.68 28.39
CA ALA A 79 8.67 1.61 28.10
C ALA A 79 7.93 0.26 27.93
N ASP A 80 8.59 -0.66 27.22
CA ASP A 80 8.11 -2.03 27.11
C ASP A 80 8.08 -2.68 28.50
N GLN A 81 7.00 -3.40 28.79
CA GLN A 81 6.80 -4.12 30.05
C GLN A 81 6.44 -5.57 29.75
N ASP A 82 7.11 -6.48 30.44
CA ASP A 82 6.71 -7.89 30.45
C ASP A 82 5.54 -8.07 31.43
N VAL A 83 4.40 -8.51 30.90
CA VAL A 83 3.18 -8.75 31.66
C VAL A 83 2.81 -10.22 31.56
N GLU A 84 2.66 -10.90 32.70
CA GLU A 84 2.15 -12.24 32.78
C GLU A 84 0.64 -12.24 33.06
N LEU A 85 -0.13 -12.85 32.15
CA LEU A 85 -1.58 -12.93 32.27
C LEU A 85 -2.00 -14.39 32.32
N VAL A 86 -2.85 -14.73 33.29
CA VAL A 86 -3.52 -16.05 33.35
C VAL A 86 -4.88 -15.89 32.70
N VAL A 87 -5.10 -16.62 31.60
CA VAL A 87 -6.32 -16.52 30.79
C VAL A 87 -6.89 -17.91 30.53
N ASP A 88 -8.21 -18.01 30.36
CA ASP A 88 -8.89 -19.26 30.02
C ASP A 88 -8.73 -19.64 28.55
N SER A 89 -8.64 -18.63 27.66
CA SER A 89 -8.49 -18.81 26.23
C SER A 89 -7.68 -17.68 25.60
N ILE A 90 -7.04 -17.99 24.48
CA ILE A 90 -6.32 -17.03 23.63
C ILE A 90 -7.04 -16.97 22.28
N ILE A 91 -7.41 -15.78 21.83
CA ILE A 91 -7.97 -15.57 20.48
C ILE A 91 -6.91 -14.83 19.66
N LEU A 92 -6.42 -15.51 18.61
CA LEU A 92 -5.44 -14.97 17.70
C LEU A 92 -6.13 -14.28 16.52
N THR A 93 -5.77 -13.02 16.27
CA THR A 93 -6.27 -12.23 15.15
C THR A 93 -5.12 -11.53 14.44
N PRO A 94 -4.18 -12.27 13.84
CA PRO A 94 -2.95 -11.69 13.28
C PRO A 94 -3.19 -10.77 12.09
N GLY A 95 -4.35 -10.88 11.42
CA GLY A 95 -4.65 -10.15 10.20
C GLY A 95 -3.85 -10.66 9.00
N ALA A 96 -3.66 -9.79 8.02
CA ALA A 96 -2.86 -10.06 6.84
C ALA A 96 -1.97 -8.86 6.51
N GLU A 97 -0.84 -9.12 5.88
CA GLU A 97 0.05 -8.12 5.30
C GLU A 97 -0.09 -8.10 3.78
N ARG A 98 0.25 -6.98 3.16
CA ARG A 98 0.38 -6.94 1.70
C ARG A 98 1.47 -7.89 1.28
N SER A 99 1.20 -8.68 0.23
CA SER A 99 2.20 -9.63 -0.27
C SER A 99 3.54 -8.93 -0.53
N PRO A 100 4.64 -9.42 0.04
CA PRO A 100 5.98 -8.89 -0.22
C PRO A 100 6.50 -9.29 -1.60
N SER A 101 5.77 -10.14 -2.32
CA SER A 101 6.16 -10.58 -3.67
C SER A 101 6.25 -9.38 -4.60
N PRO A 102 7.37 -9.23 -5.33
CA PRO A 102 7.53 -8.11 -6.24
C PRO A 102 6.53 -8.20 -7.37
N ILE A 103 5.88 -7.08 -7.66
CA ILE A 103 5.01 -6.97 -8.84
C ILE A 103 5.85 -7.22 -10.08
N PRO A 104 5.43 -8.14 -10.97
CA PRO A 104 6.17 -8.44 -12.20
C PRO A 104 6.36 -7.19 -13.08
N LYS A 105 7.54 -7.07 -13.70
CA LYS A 105 7.93 -5.88 -14.47
C LYS A 105 7.03 -5.60 -15.68
N GLU A 106 6.40 -6.63 -16.21
CA GLU A 106 5.45 -6.57 -17.33
C GLU A 106 4.20 -5.75 -17.01
N PHE A 107 3.88 -5.54 -15.72
CA PHE A 107 2.79 -4.66 -15.31
C PHE A 107 3.19 -3.17 -15.25
N GLY A 108 4.45 -2.84 -15.46
CA GLY A 108 4.92 -1.46 -15.58
C GLY A 108 4.85 -0.61 -14.31
N TYR A 109 4.62 -1.22 -13.14
CA TYR A 109 4.64 -0.52 -11.86
C TYR A 109 6.00 0.16 -11.59
N GLY A 110 5.95 1.40 -11.13
CA GLY A 110 7.15 2.23 -10.93
C GLY A 110 7.77 2.79 -12.22
N LYS A 111 7.25 2.39 -13.40
CA LYS A 111 7.68 2.87 -14.71
C LYS A 111 6.62 3.76 -15.36
N TYR A 112 5.36 3.35 -15.30
CA TYR A 112 4.24 4.06 -15.89
C TYR A 112 3.48 4.83 -14.82
N PRO A 113 3.33 6.16 -14.91
CA PRO A 113 2.78 6.99 -13.84
C PRO A 113 1.31 6.66 -13.51
N ASN A 114 0.51 6.22 -14.48
CA ASN A 114 -0.89 5.87 -14.27
C ASN A 114 -1.10 4.38 -13.93
N VAL A 115 -0.04 3.66 -13.54
CA VAL A 115 -0.11 2.31 -12.96
C VAL A 115 0.22 2.42 -11.48
N VAL A 116 -0.76 2.14 -10.64
CA VAL A 116 -0.67 2.23 -9.18
C VAL A 116 -1.04 0.90 -8.52
N THR A 117 -0.60 0.69 -7.30
CA THR A 117 -1.07 -0.44 -6.48
C THR A 117 -2.43 -0.13 -5.87
N GLY A 118 -3.19 -1.15 -5.45
CA GLY A 118 -4.43 -0.97 -4.69
C GLY A 118 -4.21 -0.10 -3.46
N THR A 119 -3.10 -0.25 -2.73
CA THR A 119 -2.79 0.59 -1.56
C THR A 119 -2.61 2.06 -1.91
N GLU A 120 -1.95 2.36 -3.04
CA GLU A 120 -1.81 3.73 -3.52
C GLU A 120 -3.16 4.29 -3.98
N PHE A 121 -3.97 3.45 -4.62
CA PHE A 121 -5.32 3.84 -5.04
C PHE A 121 -6.26 4.07 -3.86
N GLU A 122 -6.23 3.21 -2.84
CA GLU A 122 -6.94 3.44 -1.58
C GLU A 122 -6.55 4.78 -0.95
N ARG A 123 -5.27 5.13 -1.03
CA ARG A 123 -4.79 6.42 -0.54
C ARG A 123 -5.30 7.59 -1.38
N ILE A 124 -5.47 7.42 -2.70
CA ILE A 124 -6.13 8.38 -3.60
C ILE A 124 -7.60 8.54 -3.22
N LEU A 125 -8.30 7.43 -2.98
CA LEU A 125 -9.72 7.42 -2.60
C LEU A 125 -10.00 8.04 -1.22
N SER A 126 -9.02 8.08 -0.33
CA SER A 126 -9.18 8.55 1.04
C SER A 126 -9.40 10.06 1.11
N ASP A 127 -10.42 10.51 1.83
CA ASP A 127 -10.68 11.94 2.06
C ASP A 127 -9.53 12.64 2.80
N ASN A 128 -8.75 11.87 3.59
CA ASN A 128 -7.50 12.32 4.21
C ASN A 128 -6.27 12.01 3.33
N GLY A 129 -6.49 11.62 2.09
CA GLY A 129 -5.45 11.31 1.12
C GLY A 129 -4.83 12.56 0.50
N PRO A 130 -3.85 12.37 -0.40
CA PRO A 130 -3.11 13.48 -0.99
C PRO A 130 -4.00 14.39 -1.84
N TYR A 131 -5.15 13.90 -2.29
CA TYR A 131 -6.06 14.61 -3.21
C TYR A 131 -7.45 14.86 -2.60
N GLY A 132 -7.57 14.73 -1.27
CA GLY A 132 -8.86 14.98 -0.58
C GLY A 132 -9.99 14.06 -1.04
N GLY A 133 -9.68 12.84 -1.44
CA GLY A 133 -10.63 11.85 -1.93
C GLY A 133 -11.06 12.01 -3.38
N LEU A 134 -10.47 12.93 -4.15
CA LEU A 134 -10.67 13.04 -5.59
C LEU A 134 -9.96 11.89 -6.30
N VAL A 135 -10.67 11.18 -7.16
CA VAL A 135 -10.10 10.12 -7.99
C VAL A 135 -9.42 10.78 -9.18
N ILE A 136 -8.11 10.84 -9.16
CA ILE A 136 -7.31 11.49 -10.20
C ILE A 136 -6.18 10.61 -10.68
N ARG A 137 -5.76 10.81 -11.91
CA ARG A 137 -4.60 10.17 -12.52
C ARG A 137 -3.31 10.78 -11.96
N PRO A 138 -2.33 9.98 -11.54
CA PRO A 138 -1.06 10.51 -11.01
C PRO A 138 -0.26 11.36 -12.00
N TYR A 139 -0.38 11.10 -13.31
CA TYR A 139 0.39 11.80 -14.33
C TYR A 139 0.00 13.27 -14.50
N ASP A 140 -1.28 13.57 -14.62
CA ASP A 140 -1.78 14.89 -15.03
C ASP A 140 -2.84 15.48 -14.08
N GLY A 141 -3.31 14.70 -13.10
CA GLY A 141 -4.36 15.12 -12.17
C GLY A 141 -5.77 15.13 -12.75
N GLU A 142 -5.96 14.62 -13.96
CA GLU A 142 -7.29 14.50 -14.58
C GLU A 142 -8.11 13.39 -13.94
N ILE A 143 -9.42 13.53 -13.98
CA ILE A 143 -10.35 12.50 -13.47
C ILE A 143 -10.50 11.42 -14.53
N PRO A 144 -10.08 10.15 -14.25
CA PRO A 144 -10.21 9.07 -15.21
C PRO A 144 -11.67 8.65 -15.38
N ARG A 145 -12.05 8.31 -16.60
CA ARG A 145 -13.35 7.72 -16.94
C ARG A 145 -13.30 6.20 -17.08
N ARG A 146 -12.11 5.65 -17.33
CA ARG A 146 -11.90 4.21 -17.51
C ARG A 146 -10.73 3.73 -16.68
N ILE A 147 -10.99 2.87 -15.72
CA ILE A 147 -9.97 2.28 -14.84
C ILE A 147 -10.00 0.75 -14.96
N ALA A 148 -8.82 0.15 -15.14
CA ALA A 148 -8.63 -1.29 -15.05
C ALA A 148 -8.14 -1.68 -13.66
N PHE A 149 -8.80 -2.62 -13.00
CA PHE A 149 -8.37 -3.27 -11.77
C PHE A 149 -7.85 -4.65 -12.12
N LEU A 150 -6.60 -4.92 -11.81
CA LEU A 150 -5.89 -6.12 -12.25
C LEU A 150 -5.41 -6.92 -11.04
N GLU A 151 -5.78 -8.17 -10.99
CA GLU A 151 -5.15 -9.14 -10.11
C GLU A 151 -3.83 -9.59 -10.76
N CYS A 152 -2.70 -9.10 -10.24
CA CYS A 152 -1.40 -9.23 -10.88
C CYS A 152 -0.56 -10.41 -10.36
N LEU A 153 -1.00 -11.08 -9.31
CA LEU A 153 -0.40 -12.30 -8.77
C LEU A 153 -1.47 -13.39 -8.71
N ASP A 154 -1.12 -14.61 -9.09
CA ASP A 154 -2.00 -15.79 -9.00
C ASP A 154 -2.19 -16.21 -7.51
N HIS A 155 -2.66 -15.29 -6.68
CA HIS A 155 -3.10 -15.60 -5.33
C HIS A 155 -4.55 -16.06 -5.40
N GLN A 156 -4.80 -17.32 -5.04
CA GLN A 156 -6.16 -17.88 -4.97
C GLN A 156 -6.82 -17.53 -3.62
N ASP A 157 -6.54 -16.35 -3.07
CA ASP A 157 -6.97 -15.96 -1.74
C ASP A 157 -8.38 -15.33 -1.69
N GLY A 158 -9.05 -15.16 -2.81
CA GLY A 158 -10.39 -14.54 -2.88
C GLY A 158 -10.49 -13.10 -2.34
N HIS A 159 -9.57 -12.70 -1.47
CA HIS A 159 -9.55 -11.41 -0.78
C HIS A 159 -9.02 -10.29 -1.65
N SER A 160 -8.00 -10.60 -2.46
CA SER A 160 -7.45 -9.71 -3.46
C SER A 160 -8.54 -9.21 -4.40
N LEU A 161 -9.39 -10.13 -4.84
CA LEU A 161 -10.55 -9.83 -5.69
C LEU A 161 -11.58 -8.96 -4.95
N SER A 162 -11.98 -9.35 -3.73
CA SER A 162 -12.95 -8.61 -2.93
C SER A 162 -12.49 -7.18 -2.61
N TYR A 163 -11.19 -7.02 -2.37
CA TYR A 163 -10.58 -5.72 -2.14
C TYR A 163 -10.64 -4.84 -3.39
N ALA A 164 -10.22 -5.35 -4.55
CA ALA A 164 -10.29 -4.64 -5.82
C ALA A 164 -11.74 -4.24 -6.20
N VAL A 165 -12.70 -5.12 -5.95
CA VAL A 165 -14.15 -4.82 -6.13
C VAL A 165 -14.59 -3.66 -5.25
N LYS A 166 -14.20 -3.64 -3.97
CA LYS A 166 -14.55 -2.54 -3.05
C LYS A 166 -13.96 -1.21 -3.50
N GLU A 167 -12.70 -1.20 -3.91
CA GLU A 167 -12.04 0.00 -4.43
C GLU A 167 -12.76 0.53 -5.68
N ALA A 168 -13.07 -0.35 -6.63
CA ALA A 168 -13.79 0.00 -7.85
C ALA A 168 -15.17 0.59 -7.56
N LEU A 169 -15.94 -0.02 -6.63
CA LEU A 169 -17.26 0.47 -6.23
C LEU A 169 -17.18 1.84 -5.51
N ILE A 170 -16.15 2.07 -4.69
CA ILE A 170 -15.94 3.37 -4.05
C ILE A 170 -15.60 4.43 -5.10
N ALA A 171 -14.73 4.10 -6.06
CA ALA A 171 -14.36 4.99 -7.15
C ALA A 171 -15.60 5.39 -7.99
N GLN A 172 -16.46 4.41 -8.34
CA GLN A 172 -17.71 4.68 -9.06
C GLN A 172 -18.73 5.54 -8.29
N LYS A 173 -18.69 5.51 -6.96
CA LYS A 173 -19.50 6.42 -6.15
C LYS A 173 -18.97 7.87 -6.15
N LYS A 174 -17.67 8.03 -6.34
CA LYS A 174 -17.00 9.34 -6.33
C LYS A 174 -16.92 9.98 -7.72
N VAL A 175 -16.94 9.18 -8.77
CA VAL A 175 -16.85 9.66 -10.16
C VAL A 175 -18.06 9.18 -10.93
N GLU A 176 -18.86 10.13 -11.41
CA GLU A 176 -20.03 9.86 -12.26
C GLU A 176 -19.58 9.26 -13.60
N ASP A 177 -20.29 8.23 -14.05
CA ASP A 177 -20.02 7.52 -15.32
C ASP A 177 -18.64 6.86 -15.41
N LEU A 178 -17.99 6.53 -14.27
CA LEU A 178 -16.77 5.77 -14.28
C LEU A 178 -16.99 4.34 -14.75
N GLU A 179 -16.31 3.96 -15.83
CA GLU A 179 -16.20 2.58 -16.29
C GLU A 179 -15.06 1.88 -15.53
N ALA A 180 -15.41 1.02 -14.58
CA ALA A 180 -14.45 0.19 -13.84
C ALA A 180 -14.49 -1.24 -14.39
N HIS A 181 -13.34 -1.71 -14.86
CA HIS A 181 -13.15 -3.05 -15.40
C HIS A 181 -12.22 -3.85 -14.49
N LEU A 182 -12.65 -5.01 -14.08
CA LEU A 182 -11.86 -5.89 -13.23
C LEU A 182 -11.47 -7.15 -13.98
N PHE A 183 -10.17 -7.44 -14.00
CA PHE A 183 -9.57 -8.60 -14.64
C PHE A 183 -9.01 -9.54 -13.56
N SER A 184 -9.52 -10.76 -13.52
CA SER A 184 -9.04 -11.79 -12.60
C SER A 184 -9.08 -13.16 -13.26
N SER A 185 -8.14 -14.01 -12.91
CA SER A 185 -8.14 -15.43 -13.31
C SER A 185 -9.00 -16.30 -12.39
N SER A 186 -9.42 -15.77 -11.24
CA SER A 186 -10.20 -16.48 -10.23
C SER A 186 -11.60 -16.84 -10.69
N SER A 187 -12.12 -18.00 -10.23
CA SER A 187 -13.51 -18.42 -10.48
C SER A 187 -14.54 -17.58 -9.72
N GLY A 188 -14.16 -16.90 -8.64
CA GLY A 188 -15.05 -16.03 -7.85
C GLY A 188 -15.60 -14.81 -8.60
N VAL A 189 -15.00 -14.45 -9.75
CA VAL A 189 -15.46 -13.34 -10.62
C VAL A 189 -16.90 -13.55 -11.08
N ASP A 190 -17.28 -14.78 -11.41
CA ASP A 190 -18.60 -15.10 -11.98
C ASP A 190 -19.74 -14.88 -10.96
N GLU A 191 -19.46 -15.02 -9.67
CA GLU A 191 -20.44 -14.82 -8.60
C GLU A 191 -20.62 -13.35 -8.25
N LEU A 192 -19.54 -12.58 -8.22
CA LEU A 192 -19.55 -11.15 -7.90
C LEU A 192 -20.21 -10.30 -9.00
N GLY A 193 -20.18 -10.76 -10.26
CA GLY A 193 -20.73 -10.05 -11.41
C GLY A 193 -22.24 -9.85 -11.41
N LYS A 194 -22.97 -10.61 -10.61
CA LYS A 194 -24.45 -10.59 -10.62
C LYS A 194 -25.06 -9.39 -9.89
N GLU A 195 -24.31 -8.76 -9.00
CA GLU A 195 -24.81 -7.70 -8.11
C GLU A 195 -24.13 -6.33 -8.33
N SER A 196 -23.12 -6.23 -9.20
CA SER A 196 -22.31 -5.02 -9.35
C SER A 196 -22.44 -4.36 -10.73
N LYS A 197 -22.30 -3.04 -10.78
CA LYS A 197 -22.17 -2.26 -12.03
C LYS A 197 -20.75 -2.36 -12.65
N LEU A 198 -19.92 -3.29 -12.17
CA LEU A 198 -18.57 -3.48 -12.62
C LEU A 198 -18.52 -4.37 -13.86
N SER A 199 -17.65 -4.06 -14.79
CA SER A 199 -17.32 -4.95 -15.90
C SER A 199 -16.33 -6.00 -15.40
N LEU A 200 -16.82 -7.16 -14.97
CA LEU A 200 -15.99 -8.26 -14.48
C LEU A 200 -15.61 -9.17 -15.64
N ARG A 201 -14.31 -9.46 -15.75
CA ARG A 201 -13.75 -10.29 -16.82
C ARG A 201 -12.88 -11.40 -16.25
N ARG A 202 -13.25 -12.62 -16.56
CA ARG A 202 -12.39 -13.77 -16.29
C ARG A 202 -11.29 -13.84 -17.35
N ALA A 203 -10.15 -13.25 -17.04
CA ALA A 203 -9.06 -13.10 -17.99
C ALA A 203 -7.70 -13.20 -17.30
N LYS A 204 -6.73 -13.73 -18.03
CA LYS A 204 -5.32 -13.71 -17.64
C LYS A 204 -4.66 -12.51 -18.29
N VAL A 205 -4.17 -11.58 -17.48
CA VAL A 205 -3.43 -10.41 -17.95
C VAL A 205 -1.97 -10.80 -18.21
N ALA A 206 -1.47 -10.48 -19.39
CA ALA A 206 -0.10 -10.76 -19.81
C ALA A 206 0.85 -9.60 -19.49
N GLY A 207 0.35 -8.35 -19.52
CA GLY A 207 1.14 -7.17 -19.24
C GLY A 207 0.43 -5.88 -19.56
N ILE A 208 1.15 -4.78 -19.33
CA ILE A 208 0.68 -3.41 -19.57
C ILE A 208 1.69 -2.68 -20.45
N LYS A 209 1.18 -1.91 -21.40
CA LYS A 209 1.95 -0.97 -22.23
C LYS A 209 1.46 0.44 -22.00
N GLU A 210 2.33 1.43 -22.05
CA GLU A 210 1.97 2.86 -21.95
C GLU A 210 1.90 3.49 -23.34
N ILE A 211 0.90 4.34 -23.56
CA ILE A 211 0.80 5.20 -24.75
C ILE A 211 1.56 6.50 -24.46
N GLU A 212 2.58 6.81 -25.27
CA GLU A 212 3.49 7.95 -25.01
C GLU A 212 2.79 9.31 -24.91
N GLY A 213 1.75 9.54 -25.70
CA GLY A 213 1.12 10.87 -25.82
C GLY A 213 0.31 11.27 -24.57
N ASN A 214 -0.67 10.44 -24.23
CA ASN A 214 -1.65 10.72 -23.17
C ASN A 214 -1.38 9.95 -21.86
N LYS A 215 -0.33 9.10 -21.86
CA LYS A 215 0.02 8.23 -20.72
C LYS A 215 -1.09 7.25 -20.30
N ASN A 216 -2.04 6.99 -21.20
CA ASN A 216 -2.98 5.90 -21.03
C ASN A 216 -2.25 4.56 -21.08
N VAL A 217 -2.88 3.53 -20.57
CA VAL A 217 -2.34 2.18 -20.49
C VAL A 217 -3.16 1.23 -21.35
N VAL A 218 -2.48 0.34 -22.04
CA VAL A 218 -3.08 -0.74 -22.80
C VAL A 218 -2.86 -2.04 -22.05
N ILE A 219 -3.94 -2.70 -21.68
CA ILE A 219 -3.92 -3.98 -20.99
C ILE A 219 -3.93 -5.09 -22.03
N GLU A 220 -2.93 -5.98 -21.98
CA GLU A 220 -2.84 -7.20 -22.79
C GLU A 220 -3.38 -8.38 -21.99
N PHE A 221 -4.42 -9.04 -22.48
CA PHE A 221 -5.08 -10.14 -21.76
C PHE A 221 -5.63 -11.21 -22.69
N SER A 222 -5.90 -12.40 -22.14
CA SER A 222 -6.59 -13.50 -22.83
C SER A 222 -7.80 -13.95 -22.01
N GLU A 223 -8.93 -14.19 -22.70
CA GLU A 223 -10.19 -14.65 -22.07
C GLU A 223 -10.51 -16.11 -22.50
N GLY A 224 -11.12 -16.87 -21.61
CA GLY A 224 -11.78 -18.13 -21.94
C GLY A 224 -10.89 -19.27 -22.46
N GLY A 225 -9.57 -19.15 -22.38
CA GLY A 225 -8.66 -20.22 -22.83
C GLY A 225 -8.57 -20.39 -24.36
N ASP A 226 -9.08 -19.43 -25.14
CA ASP A 226 -9.03 -19.42 -26.62
C ASP A 226 -7.62 -19.14 -27.18
N GLY A 227 -6.67 -18.78 -26.32
CA GLY A 227 -5.29 -18.46 -26.66
C GLY A 227 -5.14 -17.16 -27.46
N GLN A 228 -6.21 -16.40 -27.65
CA GLN A 228 -6.14 -15.12 -28.35
C GLN A 228 -5.82 -13.99 -27.36
N THR A 229 -4.76 -13.24 -27.64
CA THR A 229 -4.42 -12.03 -26.91
C THR A 229 -5.27 -10.87 -27.44
N ARG A 230 -5.88 -10.15 -26.51
CA ARG A 230 -6.66 -8.93 -26.77
C ARG A 230 -5.97 -7.76 -26.10
N GLU A 231 -6.18 -6.58 -26.63
CA GLU A 231 -5.67 -5.32 -26.12
C GLU A 231 -6.82 -4.35 -25.88
N GLU A 232 -6.80 -3.66 -24.74
CA GLU A 232 -7.81 -2.64 -24.44
C GLU A 232 -7.17 -1.46 -23.69
N GLU A 233 -7.57 -0.24 -24.09
CA GLU A 233 -7.03 1.01 -23.54
C GLU A 233 -7.82 1.47 -22.31
N PHE A 234 -7.08 1.91 -21.28
CA PHE A 234 -7.57 2.49 -20.04
C PHE A 234 -6.77 3.75 -19.69
N GLU A 235 -7.37 4.63 -18.92
CA GLU A 235 -6.70 5.85 -18.46
C GLU A 235 -5.84 5.61 -17.23
N MET A 236 -6.10 4.53 -16.48
CA MET A 236 -5.38 4.14 -15.27
C MET A 236 -5.50 2.64 -15.04
N ALA A 237 -4.48 2.04 -14.44
CA ALA A 237 -4.51 0.66 -13.97
C ALA A 237 -4.19 0.60 -12.48
N VAL A 238 -4.98 -0.19 -11.76
CA VAL A 238 -4.82 -0.47 -10.33
C VAL A 238 -4.45 -1.94 -10.15
N LEU A 239 -3.29 -2.19 -9.54
CA LEU A 239 -2.73 -3.52 -9.37
C LEU A 239 -3.04 -4.07 -7.97
N SER A 240 -3.76 -5.18 -7.92
CA SER A 240 -3.96 -5.94 -6.68
C SER A 240 -2.89 -7.01 -6.57
N ALA A 241 -1.99 -6.84 -5.60
CA ALA A 241 -0.83 -7.71 -5.38
C ALA A 241 -1.11 -8.85 -4.37
N GLY A 242 -2.35 -8.95 -3.87
CA GLY A 242 -2.73 -9.96 -2.89
C GLY A 242 -2.30 -9.66 -1.46
N PHE A 243 -2.60 -10.60 -0.59
CA PHE A 243 -2.27 -10.54 0.83
C PHE A 243 -1.57 -11.83 1.25
N ASP A 244 -0.65 -11.73 2.19
CA ASP A 244 0.03 -12.84 2.82
C ASP A 244 -0.16 -12.76 4.35
N LEU A 245 0.12 -13.86 5.03
CA LEU A 245 0.19 -13.85 6.48
C LEU A 245 1.33 -12.95 6.95
N PRO A 246 1.19 -12.30 8.12
CA PRO A 246 2.27 -11.51 8.71
C PRO A 246 3.57 -12.31 8.84
N SER A 247 4.70 -11.67 8.58
CA SER A 247 6.01 -12.32 8.56
C SER A 247 6.45 -12.90 9.91
N ASP A 248 5.88 -12.42 11.02
CA ASP A 248 6.15 -12.88 12.38
C ASP A 248 5.28 -14.06 12.84
N ILE A 249 4.33 -14.48 11.98
CA ILE A 249 3.38 -15.53 12.31
C ILE A 249 4.04 -16.88 12.60
N GLU A 250 5.12 -17.20 11.90
CA GLU A 250 5.87 -18.44 12.13
C GLU A 250 6.51 -18.47 13.51
N GLU A 251 7.00 -17.32 13.99
CA GLU A 251 7.55 -17.20 15.33
C GLU A 251 6.46 -17.33 16.40
N LEU A 252 5.30 -16.70 16.18
CA LEU A 252 4.15 -16.80 17.07
C LEU A 252 3.66 -18.25 17.17
N ASN A 253 3.54 -18.95 16.03
CA ASN A 253 3.13 -20.35 16.00
C ASN A 253 4.10 -21.27 16.77
N ARG A 254 5.40 -21.04 16.57
CA ARG A 254 6.42 -21.80 17.29
C ARG A 254 6.34 -21.57 18.81
N LYS A 255 6.12 -20.30 19.23
CA LYS A 255 5.96 -19.93 20.66
C LYS A 255 4.72 -20.57 21.27
N LEU A 256 3.63 -20.62 20.53
CA LEU A 256 2.36 -21.19 20.98
C LEU A 256 2.28 -22.71 20.77
N GLY A 257 3.18 -23.30 19.99
CA GLY A 257 3.16 -24.72 19.64
C GLY A 257 1.99 -25.09 18.73
N LEU A 258 1.68 -24.23 17.77
CA LEU A 258 0.63 -24.42 16.78
C LEU A 258 1.19 -24.96 15.47
N GLU A 259 0.39 -25.76 14.75
CA GLU A 259 0.70 -26.24 13.41
C GLU A 259 -0.02 -25.36 12.37
N ILE A 260 0.69 -24.96 11.31
CA ILE A 260 0.13 -24.27 10.16
C ILE A 260 -0.07 -25.28 9.04
N LYS A 261 -1.24 -25.25 8.39
CA LYS A 261 -1.49 -26.01 7.18
C LYS A 261 -1.64 -25.07 5.99
N GLY A 262 -0.72 -25.16 5.03
CA GLY A 262 -0.75 -24.33 3.84
C GLY A 262 -0.41 -22.86 4.10
N ARG A 263 -1.09 -21.95 3.40
CA ARG A 263 -1.04 -20.49 3.60
C ARG A 263 -2.02 -19.98 4.63
N CYS A 264 -2.97 -20.84 5.03
CA CYS A 264 -4.01 -20.54 6.00
C CYS A 264 -3.76 -21.31 7.28
N PHE A 265 -4.21 -20.77 8.39
CA PHE A 265 -4.02 -21.45 9.67
C PHE A 265 -4.82 -22.75 9.77
N TRP A 266 -5.96 -22.86 9.07
CA TRP A 266 -6.86 -24.03 9.18
C TRP A 266 -7.88 -24.08 8.02
N GLU A 267 -8.23 -25.31 7.61
CA GLU A 267 -9.43 -25.61 6.83
C GLU A 267 -10.61 -25.75 7.78
N THR A 268 -11.65 -24.94 7.64
CA THR A 268 -12.95 -25.22 8.26
C THR A 268 -14.11 -24.76 7.40
N ASP A 269 -15.20 -25.48 7.50
CA ASP A 269 -16.48 -25.23 6.81
C ASP A 269 -17.35 -24.16 7.51
N ASP A 270 -16.88 -23.52 8.58
CA ASP A 270 -17.66 -22.57 9.37
C ASP A 270 -16.87 -21.29 9.64
N ALA A 271 -17.46 -20.13 9.27
CA ALA A 271 -16.89 -18.79 9.46
C ALA A 271 -16.88 -18.31 10.92
N SER A 272 -17.16 -19.19 11.88
CA SER A 272 -17.10 -18.90 13.31
C SER A 272 -15.68 -19.04 13.85
N LEU A 273 -15.49 -18.70 15.13
CA LEU A 273 -14.24 -18.93 15.87
C LEU A 273 -13.74 -20.36 15.67
N ILE A 274 -12.49 -20.50 15.23
CA ILE A 274 -11.92 -21.79 14.87
C ILE A 274 -10.97 -22.26 15.97
N GLU A 275 -11.17 -23.49 16.40
CA GLU A 275 -10.26 -24.17 17.31
C GLU A 275 -8.96 -24.53 16.60
N THR A 276 -7.83 -24.21 17.22
CA THR A 276 -6.52 -24.61 16.73
C THR A 276 -6.12 -26.01 17.17
N SER A 277 -4.95 -26.51 16.76
CA SER A 277 -4.38 -27.77 17.25
C SER A 277 -4.17 -27.79 18.78
N LYS A 278 -4.26 -26.62 19.45
CA LYS A 278 -4.06 -26.48 20.88
C LYS A 278 -5.34 -26.02 21.55
N ALA A 279 -5.85 -26.83 22.46
CA ALA A 279 -7.04 -26.51 23.25
C ALA A 279 -6.89 -25.15 23.97
N GLY A 280 -7.93 -24.31 23.90
CA GLY A 280 -7.94 -22.97 24.47
C GLY A 280 -7.26 -21.89 23.63
N VAL A 281 -6.73 -22.24 22.45
CA VAL A 281 -6.24 -21.28 21.46
C VAL A 281 -7.16 -21.28 20.26
N LEU A 282 -7.75 -20.13 19.96
CA LEU A 282 -8.73 -19.92 18.90
C LEU A 282 -8.18 -18.96 17.86
N LEU A 283 -8.65 -19.05 16.64
CA LEU A 283 -8.37 -18.08 15.55
C LEU A 283 -9.62 -17.30 15.20
N ALA A 284 -9.45 -16.05 14.81
CA ALA A 284 -10.51 -15.20 14.30
C ALA A 284 -10.00 -14.19 13.27
N GLY A 285 -10.90 -13.64 12.46
CA GLY A 285 -10.58 -12.60 11.49
C GLY A 285 -9.95 -13.13 10.20
N TYR A 286 -9.12 -12.34 9.56
CA TYR A 286 -8.56 -12.59 8.23
C TYR A 286 -7.74 -13.90 8.13
N ALA A 287 -7.19 -14.37 9.22
CA ALA A 287 -6.42 -15.62 9.27
C ALA A 287 -7.26 -16.90 9.03
N LEU A 288 -8.58 -16.75 8.93
CA LEU A 288 -9.55 -17.86 8.81
C LEU A 288 -9.98 -18.16 7.39
N ILE A 289 -9.57 -17.37 6.40
CA ILE A 289 -10.25 -17.39 5.11
C ILE A 289 -9.29 -17.96 4.06
N ASP A 290 -9.69 -19.07 3.45
CA ASP A 290 -9.17 -19.64 2.20
C ASP A 290 -9.68 -18.86 0.99
#